data_a1440b086429d5c621681a873dc644dd
#
_entry.id   a1440b086429d5c621681a873dc644dd
#
_cell.length_a   1.000
_cell.length_b   1.000
_cell.length_c   1.000
_cell.angle_alpha   90.00
_cell.angle_beta   90.00
_cell.angle_gamma   90.00
#
_symmetry.space_group_name_H-M   'P 1'
#
loop_
_entity.id
_entity.type
_entity.pdbx_description
1 polymer ?
#
loop_
_entity_poly.entity_id
_entity_poly.type
_entity_poly.pdbx_seq_one_letter_code
_entity_poly.pdbx_strand_id
1 'polypeptide(L)'
;MQLFFNESEEFGNTKGLSLIKGTVKKFDKKKVGLVPNIGWNQVSVYNKITKKIHNIDKKYFYFVHSYYCQPDNSNDIFLNTTLGDNNFKFCSAVIKNNIIGTQFHPEKSGNEGIDFIKNFIKRL
;
A
#
# COMPACT_ATOMS: atom_id res chain seq x y z
N MET A 1 -3.52 5.97 3.25
CA MET A 1 -2.59 5.09 3.98
C MET A 1 -1.45 5.86 4.66
N GLN A 2 -0.75 6.73 3.97
CA GLN A 2 0.45 7.41 4.48
C GLN A 2 0.24 8.16 5.81
N LEU A 3 -0.92 8.80 6.00
CA LEU A 3 -1.28 9.50 7.24
C LEU A 3 -1.27 8.60 8.50
N PHE A 4 -1.40 7.28 8.35
CA PHE A 4 -1.42 6.35 9.49
C PHE A 4 -0.07 6.18 10.18
N PHE A 5 1.02 6.55 9.49
CA PHE A 5 2.39 6.36 9.97
C PHE A 5 2.85 7.45 10.94
N ASN A 6 4.00 7.22 11.59
CA ASN A 6 4.57 8.18 12.54
C ASN A 6 5.08 9.44 11.85
N GLU A 7 5.80 9.26 10.74
CA GLU A 7 6.57 10.31 10.08
C GLU A 7 6.54 10.14 8.57
N SER A 8 6.62 11.27 7.86
CA SER A 8 6.72 11.35 6.42
C SER A 8 7.81 12.32 6.00
N GLU A 9 8.57 11.95 4.97
CA GLU A 9 9.54 12.84 4.32
C GLU A 9 8.88 13.90 3.44
N GLU A 10 7.56 13.82 3.22
CA GLU A 10 6.82 14.78 2.42
C GLU A 10 6.74 16.13 3.14
N PHE A 11 7.16 17.20 2.43
CA PHE A 11 7.28 18.56 2.97
C PHE A 11 8.24 18.68 4.17
N GLY A 12 9.36 17.95 4.16
CA GLY A 12 10.30 17.87 5.26
C GLY A 12 9.99 16.70 6.19
N ASN A 13 10.02 16.90 7.49
CA ASN A 13 9.67 15.86 8.46
C ASN A 13 8.28 16.16 9.04
N THR A 14 7.24 15.51 8.47
CA THR A 14 5.84 15.70 8.86
C THR A 14 5.38 14.54 9.74
N LYS A 15 4.74 14.84 10.86
CA LYS A 15 4.15 13.82 11.76
C LYS A 15 2.80 13.35 11.25
N GLY A 16 2.55 12.04 11.33
CA GLY A 16 1.26 11.41 11.05
C GLY A 16 0.50 11.04 12.33
N LEU A 17 -0.51 10.17 12.17
CA LEU A 17 -1.39 9.74 13.27
C LEU A 17 -0.78 8.68 14.19
N SER A 18 0.36 8.10 13.83
CA SER A 18 1.06 7.05 14.60
C SER A 18 0.21 5.81 14.92
N LEU A 19 -0.76 5.48 14.07
CA LEU A 19 -1.58 4.26 14.20
C LEU A 19 -0.79 3.01 13.81
N ILE A 20 0.14 3.17 12.87
CA ILE A 20 1.06 2.14 12.40
C ILE A 20 2.48 2.68 12.56
N LYS A 21 3.34 1.93 13.25
CA LYS A 21 4.74 2.32 13.40
C LYS A 21 5.49 2.19 12.09
N GLY A 22 6.27 3.20 11.75
CA GLY A 22 7.06 3.24 10.53
C GLY A 22 7.10 4.64 9.91
N THR A 23 7.67 4.72 8.72
CA THR A 23 7.94 5.98 8.03
C THR A 23 7.38 5.97 6.61
N VAL A 24 7.14 7.16 6.07
CA VAL A 24 6.80 7.38 4.66
C VAL A 24 8.00 8.00 3.98
N LYS A 25 8.50 7.36 2.91
CA LYS A 25 9.70 7.76 2.20
C LYS A 25 9.42 8.09 0.74
N LYS A 26 10.19 8.99 0.18
CA LYS A 26 10.13 9.29 -1.25
C LYS A 26 10.74 8.15 -2.07
N PHE A 27 10.15 7.83 -3.22
CA PHE A 27 10.78 6.94 -4.17
C PHE A 27 12.09 7.51 -4.71
N ASP A 28 13.10 6.66 -4.75
CA ASP A 28 14.34 6.94 -5.48
C ASP A 28 14.14 6.58 -6.96
N LYS A 29 14.14 7.60 -7.83
CA LYS A 29 13.98 7.43 -9.27
C LYS A 29 14.97 6.45 -9.88
N LYS A 30 16.20 6.36 -9.31
CA LYS A 30 17.22 5.41 -9.79
C LYS A 30 16.83 3.96 -9.53
N LYS A 31 15.98 3.71 -8.52
CA LYS A 31 15.52 2.36 -8.15
C LYS A 31 14.23 1.95 -8.85
N VAL A 32 13.30 2.89 -9.03
CA VAL A 32 11.95 2.58 -9.54
C VAL A 32 11.73 3.03 -10.99
N GLY A 33 12.67 3.79 -11.56
CA GLY A 33 12.61 4.29 -12.93
C GLY A 33 11.81 5.58 -13.05
N LEU A 34 10.52 5.58 -12.78
CA LEU A 34 9.64 6.75 -12.95
C LEU A 34 8.99 7.16 -11.61
N VAL A 35 9.05 8.46 -11.31
CA VAL A 35 8.37 9.06 -10.14
C VAL A 35 7.63 10.32 -10.61
N PRO A 36 6.34 10.46 -10.32
CA PRO A 36 5.48 9.58 -9.52
C PRO A 36 5.18 8.23 -10.19
N ASN A 37 4.87 7.20 -9.37
CA ASN A 37 4.26 5.96 -9.85
C ASN A 37 2.80 6.25 -10.19
N ILE A 38 2.47 6.23 -11.47
CA ILE A 38 1.10 6.44 -11.98
C ILE A 38 0.75 5.30 -12.91
N GLY A 39 -0.34 4.60 -12.61
CA GLY A 39 -0.86 3.54 -13.47
C GLY A 39 -1.31 2.31 -12.72
N TRP A 40 -1.54 1.24 -13.48
CA TRP A 40 -2.01 -0.05 -12.99
C TRP A 40 -0.82 -0.92 -12.61
N ASN A 41 -0.74 -1.30 -11.33
CA ASN A 41 0.29 -2.21 -10.84
C ASN A 41 -0.34 -3.41 -10.15
N GLN A 42 0.34 -4.55 -10.29
CA GLN A 42 -0.07 -5.79 -9.66
C GLN A 42 0.28 -5.77 -8.16
N VAL A 43 -0.65 -6.21 -7.32
CA VAL A 43 -0.40 -6.46 -5.90
C VAL A 43 -0.16 -7.94 -5.64
N SER A 44 0.62 -8.23 -4.60
CA SER A 44 0.83 -9.59 -4.10
C SER A 44 0.61 -9.65 -2.60
N VAL A 45 -0.03 -10.71 -2.13
CA VAL A 45 -0.27 -10.94 -0.70
C VAL A 45 1.06 -11.20 0.00
N TYR A 46 1.39 -10.37 0.98
CA TYR A 46 2.58 -10.54 1.81
C TYR A 46 2.30 -11.45 3.00
N ASN A 47 1.20 -11.20 3.72
CA ASN A 47 0.86 -11.94 4.91
C ASN A 47 -0.44 -12.73 4.72
N LYS A 48 -0.35 -14.07 4.79
CA LYS A 48 -1.49 -14.99 4.61
C LYS A 48 -2.49 -14.99 5.78
N ILE A 49 -2.22 -14.21 6.83
CA ILE A 49 -3.09 -14.14 8.03
C ILE A 49 -4.49 -13.60 7.68
N THR A 50 -4.61 -12.89 6.58
CA THR A 50 -5.89 -12.33 6.13
C THR A 50 -6.63 -13.24 5.16
N LYS A 51 -6.87 -14.49 5.54
CA LYS A 51 -7.72 -15.44 4.80
C LYS A 51 -9.14 -14.91 4.49
N LYS A 52 -9.51 -13.76 5.02
CA LYS A 52 -10.85 -13.15 4.88
C LYS A 52 -11.00 -12.21 3.69
N ILE A 53 -9.92 -11.80 3.02
CA ILE A 53 -10.00 -11.02 1.78
C ILE A 53 -9.61 -11.96 0.64
N HIS A 54 -10.63 -12.61 0.07
CA HIS A 54 -10.43 -13.57 -0.99
C HIS A 54 -10.09 -12.88 -2.31
N ASN A 55 -9.31 -13.56 -3.16
CA ASN A 55 -9.06 -13.23 -4.56
C ASN A 55 -8.39 -11.88 -4.82
N ILE A 56 -7.53 -11.37 -3.91
CA ILE A 56 -6.79 -10.12 -4.15
C ILE A 56 -5.39 -10.35 -4.73
N ASP A 57 -4.81 -11.52 -4.49
CA ASP A 57 -3.46 -11.84 -4.95
C ASP A 57 -3.34 -11.75 -6.47
N LYS A 58 -2.27 -11.11 -6.95
CA LYS A 58 -1.98 -10.88 -8.37
C LYS A 58 -3.03 -10.06 -9.14
N LYS A 59 -3.90 -9.33 -8.43
CA LYS A 59 -4.83 -8.38 -9.05
C LYS A 59 -4.17 -7.04 -9.30
N TYR A 60 -4.73 -6.28 -10.26
CA TYR A 60 -4.23 -4.98 -10.65
C TYR A 60 -5.08 -3.88 -10.04
N PHE A 61 -4.41 -2.85 -9.51
CA PHE A 61 -5.05 -1.65 -8.94
C PHE A 61 -4.37 -0.40 -9.49
N TYR A 62 -5.10 0.71 -9.46
CA TYR A 62 -4.61 2.00 -9.90
C TYR A 62 -3.85 2.73 -8.80
N PHE A 63 -2.66 3.20 -9.12
CA PHE A 63 -1.76 3.93 -8.23
C PHE A 63 -1.48 5.33 -8.78
N VAL A 64 -1.31 6.30 -7.88
CA VAL A 64 -0.78 7.62 -8.18
C VAL A 64 -0.09 8.17 -6.93
N HIS A 65 1.24 8.03 -6.84
CA HIS A 65 1.99 8.46 -5.66
C HIS A 65 3.50 8.60 -5.93
N SER A 66 4.16 9.46 -5.15
CA SER A 66 5.61 9.68 -5.16
C SER A 66 6.31 9.15 -3.90
N TYR A 67 5.53 8.77 -2.89
CA TYR A 67 6.01 8.30 -1.59
C TYR A 67 5.42 6.93 -1.30
N TYR A 68 6.12 6.12 -0.50
CA TYR A 68 5.67 4.80 -0.07
C TYR A 68 5.86 4.61 1.42
N CYS A 69 5.04 3.77 2.02
CA CYS A 69 5.10 3.44 3.43
C CYS A 69 6.08 2.31 3.70
N GLN A 70 6.83 2.45 4.78
CA GLN A 70 7.75 1.44 5.30
C GLN A 70 7.36 1.11 6.74
N PRO A 71 6.49 0.10 6.97
CA PRO A 71 6.14 -0.35 8.31
C PRO A 71 7.35 -0.95 9.03
N ASP A 72 7.51 -0.64 10.33
CA ASP A 72 8.54 -1.23 11.17
C ASP A 72 8.25 -2.71 11.48
N ASN A 73 6.95 -3.06 11.58
CA ASN A 73 6.50 -4.42 11.83
C ASN A 73 5.96 -5.04 10.53
N SER A 74 6.62 -6.09 10.05
CA SER A 74 6.20 -6.81 8.85
C SER A 74 4.81 -7.46 8.97
N ASN A 75 4.33 -7.71 10.18
CA ASN A 75 2.99 -8.25 10.41
C ASN A 75 1.89 -7.24 10.03
N ASP A 76 2.21 -5.95 10.00
CA ASP A 76 1.27 -4.91 9.57
C ASP A 76 1.17 -4.79 8.04
N ILE A 77 2.08 -5.44 7.28
CA ILE A 77 2.06 -5.47 5.81
C ILE A 77 1.01 -6.48 5.33
N PHE A 78 0.06 -6.00 4.55
CA PHE A 78 -0.94 -6.86 3.91
C PHE A 78 -0.57 -7.20 2.47
N LEU A 79 -0.29 -6.18 1.66
CA LEU A 79 0.05 -6.32 0.25
C LEU A 79 1.36 -5.61 -0.07
N ASN A 80 2.09 -6.19 -1.01
CA ASN A 80 3.24 -5.57 -1.64
C ASN A 80 3.01 -5.38 -3.14
N THR A 81 3.75 -4.44 -3.71
CA THR A 81 3.85 -4.18 -5.14
C THR A 81 5.30 -4.04 -5.53
N THR A 82 5.65 -4.50 -6.72
CA THR A 82 7.01 -4.41 -7.26
C THR A 82 7.03 -3.42 -8.41
N LEU A 83 8.02 -2.53 -8.44
CA LEU A 83 8.22 -1.50 -9.47
C LEU A 83 9.62 -1.57 -10.09
N GLY A 84 9.66 -1.15 -11.35
CA GLY A 84 10.90 -0.95 -12.10
C GLY A 84 11.65 -2.23 -12.40
N ASP A 85 12.69 -2.10 -13.24
CA ASP A 85 13.53 -3.21 -13.68
C ASP A 85 14.39 -3.80 -12.56
N ASN A 86 14.62 -3.02 -11.50
CA ASN A 86 15.36 -3.45 -10.31
C ASN A 86 14.50 -4.23 -9.30
N ASN A 87 13.24 -4.54 -9.64
CA ASN A 87 12.31 -5.26 -8.77
C ASN A 87 12.17 -4.62 -7.38
N PHE A 88 12.07 -3.29 -7.33
CA PHE A 88 11.87 -2.57 -6.08
C PHE A 88 10.51 -2.90 -5.48
N LYS A 89 10.51 -3.55 -4.33
CA LYS A 89 9.29 -3.95 -3.62
C LYS A 89 8.92 -2.95 -2.53
N PHE A 90 7.65 -2.54 -2.48
CA PHE A 90 7.13 -1.65 -1.45
C PHE A 90 5.80 -2.13 -0.89
N CYS A 91 5.47 -1.67 0.32
CA CYS A 91 4.19 -1.95 0.96
C CYS A 91 3.06 -1.18 0.26
N SER A 92 2.13 -1.87 -0.37
CA SER A 92 1.00 -1.28 -1.08
C SER A 92 -0.32 -1.33 -0.30
N ALA A 93 -0.39 -2.12 0.76
CA ALA A 93 -1.48 -2.06 1.74
C ALA A 93 -1.01 -2.55 3.11
N VAL A 94 -1.56 -1.94 4.14
CA VAL A 94 -1.34 -2.30 5.55
C VAL A 94 -2.64 -2.76 6.18
N ILE A 95 -2.51 -3.62 7.20
CA ILE A 95 -3.64 -4.08 8.00
C ILE A 95 -3.21 -4.18 9.47
N LYS A 96 -4.00 -3.58 10.36
CA LYS A 96 -3.78 -3.68 11.80
C LYS A 96 -5.12 -3.58 12.52
N ASN A 97 -5.47 -4.61 13.29
CA ASN A 97 -6.77 -4.71 13.95
C ASN A 97 -7.92 -4.57 12.94
N ASN A 98 -8.74 -3.53 13.08
CA ASN A 98 -9.87 -3.19 12.19
C ASN A 98 -9.52 -2.09 11.16
N ILE A 99 -8.24 -1.71 11.05
CA ILE A 99 -7.77 -0.69 10.12
C ILE A 99 -7.16 -1.37 8.89
N ILE A 100 -7.58 -0.94 7.71
CA ILE A 100 -6.90 -1.22 6.43
C ILE A 100 -6.55 0.11 5.78
N GLY A 101 -5.31 0.21 5.31
CA GLY A 101 -4.85 1.33 4.49
C GLY A 101 -4.29 0.84 3.17
N THR A 102 -4.67 1.48 2.07
CA THR A 102 -4.16 1.17 0.73
C THR A 102 -3.40 2.34 0.15
N GLN A 103 -2.32 2.07 -0.58
CA GLN A 103 -1.61 3.05 -1.38
C GLN A 103 -2.31 3.28 -2.72
N PHE A 104 -2.90 2.23 -3.26
CA PHE A 104 -3.73 2.31 -4.45
C PHE A 104 -5.11 2.90 -4.15
N HIS A 105 -5.81 3.28 -5.20
CA HIS A 105 -7.16 3.84 -5.17
C HIS A 105 -8.20 2.76 -5.55
N PRO A 106 -8.82 2.07 -4.58
CA PRO A 106 -9.84 1.07 -4.90
C PRO A 106 -11.00 1.66 -5.72
N GLU A 107 -11.40 2.89 -5.41
CA GLU A 107 -12.49 3.61 -6.10
C GLU A 107 -12.17 3.91 -7.58
N LYS A 108 -10.89 3.83 -7.98
CA LYS A 108 -10.43 4.02 -9.37
C LYS A 108 -9.95 2.71 -10.01
N SER A 109 -10.17 1.57 -9.35
CA SER A 109 -9.63 0.27 -9.75
C SER A 109 -10.68 -0.67 -10.35
N GLY A 110 -11.77 -0.13 -10.88
CA GLY A 110 -12.82 -0.90 -11.56
C GLY A 110 -13.43 -1.99 -10.68
N ASN A 111 -13.74 -3.15 -11.25
CA ASN A 111 -14.38 -4.24 -10.54
C ASN A 111 -13.53 -4.80 -9.40
N GLU A 112 -12.21 -4.90 -9.58
CA GLU A 112 -11.29 -5.37 -8.54
C GLU A 112 -11.31 -4.44 -7.31
N GLY A 113 -11.43 -3.13 -7.54
CA GLY A 113 -11.57 -2.14 -6.48
C GLY A 113 -12.89 -2.25 -5.72
N ILE A 114 -13.99 -2.45 -6.45
CA ILE A 114 -15.32 -2.67 -5.86
C ILE A 114 -15.32 -3.93 -5.00
N ASP A 115 -14.77 -5.02 -5.51
CA ASP A 115 -14.70 -6.29 -4.77
C ASP A 115 -13.81 -6.18 -3.54
N PHE A 116 -12.71 -5.44 -3.63
CA PHE A 116 -11.86 -5.14 -2.48
C PHE A 116 -12.65 -4.43 -1.37
N ILE A 117 -13.39 -3.36 -1.72
CA ILE A 117 -14.19 -2.59 -0.76
C ILE A 117 -15.30 -3.45 -0.14
N LYS A 118 -16.03 -4.24 -0.95
CA LYS A 118 -17.07 -5.16 -0.46
C LYS A 118 -16.52 -6.18 0.53
N ASN A 119 -15.36 -6.77 0.22
CA ASN A 119 -14.70 -7.76 1.09
C ASN A 119 -14.21 -7.12 2.40
N PHE A 120 -13.77 -5.85 2.34
CA PHE A 120 -13.40 -5.11 3.54
C PHE A 120 -14.59 -4.85 4.44
N ILE A 121 -15.73 -4.36 3.89
CA ILE A 121 -16.94 -4.08 4.66
C ILE A 121 -17.49 -5.34 5.31
N LYS A 122 -17.47 -6.48 4.63
CA LYS A 122 -17.91 -7.77 5.19
C LYS A 122 -17.04 -8.27 6.35
N ARG A 123 -15.84 -7.70 6.50
CA ARG A 123 -14.93 -8.03 7.60
C ARG A 123 -15.26 -7.27 8.87
N LEU A 124 -15.84 -6.08 8.75
CA LEU A 124 -16.28 -5.26 9.89
C LEU A 124 -17.46 -5.92 10.61
#